data_45d96318621196c8597c257e5dd43ab1
#
_entry.id   45d96318621196c8597c257e5dd43ab1
#
_cell.length_a   1.000
_cell.length_b   1.000
_cell.length_c   1.000
_cell.angle_alpha   90.00
_cell.angle_beta   90.00
_cell.angle_gamma   90.00
#
_symmetry.space_group_name_H-M   'P 1'
#
loop_
_entity.id
_entity.type
_entity.pdbx_description
1 polymer ?
#
loop_
_entity_poly.entity_id
_entity_poly.type
_entity_poly.pdbx_seq_one_letter_code
_entity_poly.pdbx_strand_id
1 'polypeptide(L)'
;MTEAQNLMLSDIVRISRHYQRSIRIDIDLGRPDALEGYICHGTAMAALDSMSKQLRDSNQRAFTWTGPFGGGKSSLAVALACALGPDKKLRTKARQILPLDHLPAFEKAFPTRRGWLTVPVVGKRASVVQEIHKALRKALGLSADSRKASPSAIIAELCSAAEENHLDGTLLIIDEMGKFLEASALGSGDDVYFFQELAEAAARTKGKIVVVGILHQSFGQYAARLGIDTRDDWSKIQGRYSDIPLVAASDEVVELIGRAIDADARPPWSLKASEAIAASIRTRRPVVGEGFTHALDVCWPLHPAMAALLGPISKRQFGQNERSTFGFLSSVEPYGFRSYLQSTLKVDATWYRPSDYWDFLRANLEPAILSSSDGHRWAQAVEAVERAEAKTDDPLHVSLIKNIAVIDLFRNGSGLAAEPEVLRAIFVGKGQEEIDGALEQLTKWRVILFKKHTGSWSVFEGSDF
;
A
#
# COMPACT_ATOMS: atom_id res chain seq x y z
N MET A 1 -0.05 9.35 45.21
CA MET A 1 -0.37 9.45 43.76
C MET A 1 0.44 8.35 43.10
N THR A 2 -0.23 7.30 42.68
CA THR A 2 0.33 6.03 42.24
C THR A 2 0.99 6.16 40.87
N GLU A 3 2.08 5.42 40.63
CA GLU A 3 2.87 5.32 39.37
C GLU A 3 2.05 5.11 38.10
N ALA A 4 0.75 4.76 38.21
CA ALA A 4 -0.16 4.57 37.10
C ALA A 4 -0.59 5.87 36.38
N GLN A 5 -0.26 7.04 36.91
CA GLN A 5 -0.75 8.34 36.37
C GLN A 5 0.18 8.99 35.34
N ASN A 6 1.36 8.44 35.08
CA ASN A 6 2.36 9.02 34.15
C ASN A 6 2.73 8.11 32.97
N LEU A 7 1.91 7.11 32.63
CA LEU A 7 2.18 6.24 31.50
C LEU A 7 1.89 6.99 30.19
N MET A 8 2.85 6.96 29.27
CA MET A 8 2.66 7.43 27.89
C MET A 8 1.90 6.38 27.06
N LEU A 9 1.25 6.79 25.99
CA LEU A 9 0.61 5.85 25.05
C LEU A 9 1.62 4.84 24.51
N SER A 10 2.87 5.26 24.28
CA SER A 10 3.96 4.37 23.85
C SER A 10 4.27 3.21 24.78
N ASP A 11 3.84 3.28 26.05
CA ASP A 11 4.04 2.21 27.03
C ASP A 11 3.01 1.08 26.85
N ILE A 12 1.84 1.37 26.28
CA ILE A 12 0.72 0.44 26.12
C ILE A 12 0.35 0.16 24.66
N VAL A 13 0.89 0.94 23.72
CA VAL A 13 0.63 0.79 22.28
C VAL A 13 1.94 0.57 21.56
N ARG A 14 2.01 -0.49 20.77
CA ARG A 14 3.19 -0.88 20.00
C ARG A 14 2.82 -1.06 18.55
N ILE A 15 3.74 -0.69 17.66
CA ILE A 15 3.60 -1.01 16.24
C ILE A 15 4.38 -2.30 15.99
N SER A 16 3.71 -3.30 15.45
CA SER A 16 4.30 -4.60 15.15
C SER A 16 5.51 -4.46 14.22
N ARG A 17 6.62 -5.08 14.59
CA ARG A 17 7.89 -5.05 13.83
C ARG A 17 7.74 -5.61 12.42
N HIS A 18 6.85 -6.57 12.21
CA HIS A 18 6.60 -7.17 10.90
C HIS A 18 6.11 -6.16 9.87
N TYR A 19 5.34 -5.15 10.31
CA TYR A 19 4.84 -4.08 9.44
C TYR A 19 5.81 -2.91 9.28
N GLN A 20 6.87 -2.87 10.09
CA GLN A 20 7.92 -1.83 10.01
C GLN A 20 9.02 -2.20 9.03
N ARG A 21 9.18 -3.49 8.72
CA ARG A 21 10.26 -4.00 7.88
C ARG A 21 9.80 -4.12 6.44
N SER A 22 10.52 -3.49 5.53
CA SER A 22 10.37 -3.76 4.11
C SER A 22 10.90 -5.16 3.79
N ILE A 23 10.09 -5.99 3.18
CA ILE A 23 10.50 -7.30 2.67
C ILE A 23 11.37 -7.11 1.43
N ARG A 24 12.50 -7.81 1.40
CA ARG A 24 13.38 -7.88 0.25
C ARG A 24 13.48 -9.33 -0.22
N ILE A 25 13.01 -9.59 -1.42
CA ILE A 25 12.91 -10.95 -1.93
C ILE A 25 14.26 -11.68 -2.03
N ASP A 26 15.34 -10.97 -2.32
CA ASP A 26 16.70 -11.51 -2.46
C ASP A 26 17.35 -11.93 -1.12
N ILE A 27 16.84 -11.40 0.01
CA ILE A 27 17.34 -11.65 1.37
C ILE A 27 16.37 -12.51 2.15
N ASP A 28 15.08 -12.25 2.03
CA ASP A 28 14.04 -12.83 2.87
C ASP A 28 13.50 -14.16 2.34
N LEU A 29 13.73 -14.45 1.06
CA LEU A 29 13.36 -15.73 0.49
C LEU A 29 14.08 -16.89 1.20
N GLY A 30 13.31 -17.88 1.64
CA GLY A 30 13.84 -19.04 2.37
C GLY A 30 13.94 -18.87 3.88
N ARG A 31 13.66 -17.69 4.40
CA ARG A 31 13.63 -17.42 5.84
C ARG A 31 12.25 -17.71 6.42
N PRO A 32 12.14 -18.56 7.45
CA PRO A 32 10.83 -18.86 8.09
C PRO A 32 10.15 -17.64 8.70
N ASP A 33 10.93 -16.67 9.22
CA ASP A 33 10.45 -15.45 9.84
C ASP A 33 9.94 -14.42 8.82
N ALA A 34 10.31 -14.53 7.55
CA ALA A 34 9.81 -13.66 6.48
C ALA A 34 8.31 -13.83 6.19
N LEU A 35 7.74 -14.97 6.55
CA LEU A 35 6.31 -15.26 6.40
C LEU A 35 5.48 -14.87 7.64
N GLU A 36 6.15 -14.53 8.75
CA GLU A 36 5.47 -14.17 9.98
C GLU A 36 4.72 -12.84 9.83
N GLY A 37 3.48 -12.83 10.29
CA GLY A 37 2.64 -11.65 10.23
C GLY A 37 2.07 -11.32 8.85
N TYR A 38 2.48 -12.01 7.78
CA TYR A 38 1.87 -11.81 6.47
C TYR A 38 0.44 -12.37 6.43
N ILE A 39 -0.46 -11.59 5.86
CA ILE A 39 -1.86 -11.95 5.71
C ILE A 39 -2.24 -11.81 4.24
N CYS A 40 -2.77 -12.89 3.70
CA CYS A 40 -3.28 -12.90 2.34
C CYS A 40 -4.70 -12.32 2.33
N HIS A 41 -4.83 -11.11 1.81
CA HIS A 41 -6.11 -10.42 1.63
C HIS A 41 -6.83 -10.83 0.35
N GLY A 42 -8.10 -10.41 0.25
CA GLY A 42 -8.94 -10.67 -0.91
C GLY A 42 -8.32 -10.20 -2.22
N THR A 43 -7.69 -9.02 -2.24
CA THR A 43 -6.97 -8.52 -3.42
C THR A 43 -5.81 -9.42 -3.83
N ALA A 44 -5.01 -9.91 -2.88
CA ALA A 44 -3.91 -10.84 -3.16
C ALA A 44 -4.44 -12.20 -3.67
N MET A 45 -5.52 -12.71 -3.07
CA MET A 45 -6.19 -13.93 -3.53
C MET A 45 -6.74 -13.80 -4.95
N ALA A 46 -7.39 -12.66 -5.25
CA ALA A 46 -7.90 -12.38 -6.59
C ALA A 46 -6.78 -12.30 -7.63
N ALA A 47 -5.64 -11.74 -7.27
CA ALA A 47 -4.45 -11.69 -8.12
C ALA A 47 -3.89 -13.10 -8.42
N LEU A 48 -3.76 -13.96 -7.41
CA LEU A 48 -3.33 -15.34 -7.58
C LEU A 48 -4.33 -16.17 -8.38
N ASP A 49 -5.64 -15.96 -8.18
CA ASP A 49 -6.69 -16.62 -8.95
C ASP A 49 -6.63 -16.22 -10.43
N SER A 50 -6.54 -14.92 -10.72
CA SER A 50 -6.42 -14.41 -12.09
C SER A 50 -5.18 -14.96 -12.78
N MET A 51 -4.02 -14.93 -12.11
CA MET A 51 -2.78 -15.48 -12.63
C MET A 51 -2.89 -16.99 -12.90
N SER A 52 -3.46 -17.74 -11.96
CA SER A 52 -3.64 -19.19 -12.07
C SER A 52 -4.55 -19.58 -13.23
N LYS A 53 -5.64 -18.85 -13.43
CA LYS A 53 -6.55 -19.07 -14.57
C LYS A 53 -5.87 -18.81 -15.90
N GLN A 54 -5.12 -17.72 -16.02
CA GLN A 54 -4.38 -17.39 -17.25
C GLN A 54 -3.27 -18.42 -17.54
N LEU A 55 -2.56 -18.89 -16.51
CA LEU A 55 -1.54 -19.94 -16.65
C LEU A 55 -2.16 -21.28 -17.11
N ARG A 56 -3.34 -21.61 -16.61
CA ARG A 56 -4.05 -22.85 -16.97
C ARG A 56 -4.66 -22.79 -18.36
N ASP A 57 -5.27 -21.67 -18.72
CA ASP A 57 -6.18 -21.56 -19.88
C ASP A 57 -5.52 -20.93 -21.10
N SER A 58 -4.32 -20.34 -20.95
CA SER A 58 -3.60 -19.67 -22.03
C SER A 58 -2.08 -19.92 -21.98
N ASN A 59 -1.36 -19.34 -22.96
CA ASN A 59 0.09 -19.35 -22.98
C ASN A 59 0.71 -18.15 -22.23
N GLN A 60 -0.11 -17.40 -21.45
CA GLN A 60 0.40 -16.28 -20.66
C GLN A 60 1.30 -16.80 -19.55
N ARG A 61 2.56 -16.35 -19.53
CA ARG A 61 3.58 -16.77 -18.57
C ARG A 61 4.34 -15.60 -17.94
N ALA A 62 4.12 -14.39 -18.45
CA ALA A 62 4.73 -13.17 -17.97
C ALA A 62 3.67 -12.25 -17.40
N PHE A 63 3.87 -11.80 -16.17
CA PHE A 63 2.92 -10.98 -15.41
C PHE A 63 3.62 -9.76 -14.82
N THR A 64 2.89 -8.66 -14.68
CA THR A 64 3.27 -7.55 -13.82
C THR A 64 2.29 -7.42 -12.68
N TRP A 65 2.80 -7.27 -11.46
CA TRP A 65 2.03 -6.94 -10.27
C TRP A 65 2.22 -5.46 -9.98
N THR A 66 1.19 -4.69 -10.25
CA THR A 66 1.25 -3.22 -10.20
C THR A 66 0.44 -2.68 -9.03
N GLY A 67 1.02 -1.77 -8.27
CA GLY A 67 0.32 -1.12 -7.16
C GLY A 67 1.25 -0.27 -6.30
N PRO A 68 0.71 0.55 -5.38
CA PRO A 68 1.49 1.48 -4.58
C PRO A 68 2.50 0.78 -3.68
N PHE A 69 3.46 1.55 -3.18
CA PHE A 69 4.41 1.08 -2.17
C PHE A 69 3.67 0.62 -0.90
N GLY A 70 4.23 -0.35 -0.20
CA GLY A 70 3.62 -0.89 1.02
C GLY A 70 2.38 -1.76 0.79
N GLY A 71 1.99 -2.03 -0.46
CA GLY A 71 0.84 -2.88 -0.81
C GLY A 71 1.03 -4.39 -0.64
N GLY A 72 2.07 -4.84 0.05
CA GLY A 72 2.32 -6.26 0.32
C GLY A 72 2.77 -7.10 -0.87
N LYS A 73 3.09 -6.49 -2.02
CA LYS A 73 3.50 -7.20 -3.25
C LYS A 73 4.72 -8.09 -3.07
N SER A 74 5.78 -7.56 -2.48
CA SER A 74 7.01 -8.33 -2.21
C SER A 74 6.76 -9.43 -1.18
N SER A 75 5.90 -9.21 -0.19
CA SER A 75 5.50 -10.23 0.79
C SER A 75 4.71 -11.35 0.12
N LEU A 76 3.76 -11.01 -0.77
CA LEU A 76 3.03 -12.00 -1.57
C LEU A 76 3.99 -12.81 -2.46
N ALA A 77 4.98 -12.16 -3.07
CA ALA A 77 5.98 -12.82 -3.91
C ALA A 77 6.82 -13.81 -3.10
N VAL A 78 7.26 -13.45 -1.90
CA VAL A 78 7.96 -14.37 -0.98
C VAL A 78 7.05 -15.53 -0.57
N ALA A 79 5.80 -15.25 -0.20
CA ALA A 79 4.85 -16.29 0.18
C ALA A 79 4.56 -17.26 -0.97
N LEU A 80 4.35 -16.76 -2.19
CA LEU A 80 4.18 -17.59 -3.40
C LEU A 80 5.41 -18.44 -3.68
N ALA A 81 6.60 -17.83 -3.66
CA ALA A 81 7.86 -18.54 -3.88
C ALA A 81 8.09 -19.65 -2.85
N CYS A 82 7.79 -19.40 -1.57
CA CYS A 82 7.85 -20.43 -0.54
C CYS A 82 6.79 -21.53 -0.74
N ALA A 83 5.56 -21.16 -1.16
CA ALA A 83 4.49 -22.12 -1.41
C ALA A 83 4.78 -23.06 -2.60
N LEU A 84 5.64 -22.65 -3.52
CA LEU A 84 6.09 -23.43 -4.67
C LEU A 84 7.46 -24.10 -4.47
N GLY A 85 8.27 -23.61 -3.54
CA GLY A 85 9.65 -24.01 -3.36
C GLY A 85 9.84 -25.49 -2.99
N PRO A 86 11.08 -26.02 -3.14
CA PRO A 86 11.40 -27.41 -2.84
C PRO A 86 11.43 -27.72 -1.33
N ASP A 87 11.66 -26.72 -0.47
CA ASP A 87 11.64 -26.91 0.98
C ASP A 87 10.23 -27.21 1.47
N LYS A 88 10.01 -28.44 1.91
CA LYS A 88 8.70 -28.93 2.36
C LYS A 88 8.16 -28.18 3.60
N LYS A 89 9.04 -27.77 4.53
CA LYS A 89 8.61 -27.05 5.74
C LYS A 89 8.12 -25.64 5.41
N LEU A 90 8.90 -24.90 4.64
CA LEU A 90 8.52 -23.58 4.19
C LEU A 90 7.27 -23.62 3.31
N ARG A 91 7.17 -24.60 2.41
CA ARG A 91 6.01 -24.81 1.56
C ARG A 91 4.74 -25.05 2.36
N THR A 92 4.79 -25.91 3.38
CA THR A 92 3.64 -26.15 4.25
C THR A 92 3.24 -24.89 5.00
N LYS A 93 4.21 -24.17 5.59
CA LYS A 93 3.93 -22.91 6.29
C LYS A 93 3.33 -21.86 5.35
N ALA A 94 3.87 -21.69 4.16
CA ALA A 94 3.35 -20.74 3.17
C ALA A 94 1.92 -21.10 2.71
N ARG A 95 1.63 -22.38 2.51
CA ARG A 95 0.29 -22.86 2.12
C ARG A 95 -0.75 -22.76 3.24
N GLN A 96 -0.34 -22.65 4.50
CA GLN A 96 -1.23 -22.31 5.60
C GLN A 96 -1.60 -20.81 5.58
N ILE A 97 -0.70 -19.96 5.11
CA ILE A 97 -0.88 -18.51 5.02
C ILE A 97 -1.64 -18.12 3.75
N LEU A 98 -1.30 -18.75 2.63
CA LEU A 98 -2.00 -18.59 1.36
C LEU A 98 -3.08 -19.68 1.27
N PRO A 99 -4.38 -19.34 1.35
CA PRO A 99 -5.47 -20.33 1.28
C PRO A 99 -5.67 -20.82 -0.16
N LEU A 100 -4.65 -21.48 -0.70
CA LEU A 100 -4.59 -21.95 -2.12
C LEU A 100 -5.62 -23.01 -2.44
N ASP A 101 -6.12 -23.76 -1.45
CA ASP A 101 -7.21 -24.73 -1.60
C ASP A 101 -8.51 -24.07 -2.09
N HIS A 102 -8.67 -22.77 -1.90
CA HIS A 102 -9.78 -21.99 -2.42
C HIS A 102 -9.57 -21.55 -3.88
N LEU A 103 -8.43 -21.88 -4.49
CA LEU A 103 -8.08 -21.54 -5.87
C LEU A 103 -7.99 -22.82 -6.75
N PRO A 104 -9.09 -23.29 -7.33
CA PRO A 104 -9.10 -24.57 -8.07
C PRO A 104 -8.15 -24.61 -9.27
N ALA A 105 -7.81 -23.44 -9.84
CA ALA A 105 -6.88 -23.36 -10.95
C ALA A 105 -5.41 -23.46 -10.54
N PHE A 106 -5.09 -23.20 -9.26
CA PHE A 106 -3.72 -23.03 -8.78
C PHE A 106 -2.85 -24.29 -8.97
N GLU A 107 -3.34 -25.45 -8.56
CA GLU A 107 -2.59 -26.71 -8.65
C GLU A 107 -2.32 -27.14 -10.10
N LYS A 108 -3.21 -26.79 -11.03
CA LYS A 108 -3.00 -27.01 -12.47
C LYS A 108 -2.02 -26.01 -13.06
N ALA A 109 -2.08 -24.76 -12.59
CA ALA A 109 -1.19 -23.68 -13.03
C ALA A 109 0.25 -23.88 -12.53
N PHE A 110 0.38 -24.33 -11.29
CA PHE A 110 1.66 -24.56 -10.61
C PHE A 110 1.76 -25.98 -10.06
N PRO A 111 1.94 -27.02 -10.92
CA PRO A 111 2.17 -28.35 -10.42
C PRO A 111 3.39 -28.36 -9.50
N THR A 112 3.22 -28.79 -8.24
CA THR A 112 4.28 -28.71 -7.21
C THR A 112 4.52 -30.09 -6.63
N ARG A 113 5.21 -30.95 -7.38
CA ARG A 113 5.64 -32.29 -6.96
C ARG A 113 7.01 -32.28 -6.32
N ARG A 114 7.97 -31.66 -7.01
CA ARG A 114 9.39 -31.55 -6.60
C ARG A 114 9.74 -30.15 -6.08
N GLY A 115 8.95 -29.17 -6.46
CA GLY A 115 9.12 -27.76 -6.15
C GLY A 115 9.66 -26.97 -7.33
N TRP A 116 9.51 -25.66 -7.26
CA TRP A 116 9.93 -24.70 -8.27
C TRP A 116 11.25 -24.06 -7.89
N LEU A 117 12.12 -23.84 -8.89
CA LEU A 117 13.29 -22.99 -8.74
C LEU A 117 12.86 -21.54 -8.72
N THR A 118 13.10 -20.83 -7.63
CA THR A 118 12.86 -19.39 -7.56
C THR A 118 14.13 -18.62 -7.84
N VAL A 119 14.07 -17.68 -8.77
CA VAL A 119 15.15 -16.75 -9.12
C VAL A 119 14.71 -15.33 -8.71
N PRO A 120 15.13 -14.86 -7.53
CA PRO A 120 14.74 -13.54 -7.02
C PRO A 120 15.71 -12.48 -7.49
N VAL A 121 15.20 -11.44 -8.15
CA VAL A 121 15.96 -10.28 -8.61
C VAL A 121 15.38 -9.02 -8.01
N VAL A 122 16.22 -8.12 -7.50
CA VAL A 122 15.79 -6.80 -7.01
C VAL A 122 16.31 -5.72 -7.96
N GLY A 123 15.40 -4.88 -8.41
CA GLY A 123 15.66 -3.80 -9.35
C GLY A 123 16.67 -2.79 -8.83
N LYS A 124 17.58 -2.41 -9.71
CA LYS A 124 18.54 -1.33 -9.54
C LYS A 124 18.87 -0.71 -10.90
N ARG A 125 19.50 0.45 -10.90
CA ARG A 125 19.95 1.09 -12.15
C ARG A 125 21.20 0.39 -12.69
N ALA A 126 21.00 -0.79 -13.26
CA ALA A 126 22.04 -1.65 -13.79
C ALA A 126 21.46 -2.57 -14.89
N SER A 127 22.30 -3.41 -15.49
CA SER A 127 21.86 -4.42 -16.45
C SER A 127 20.98 -5.48 -15.78
N VAL A 128 19.74 -5.62 -16.23
CA VAL A 128 18.82 -6.67 -15.76
C VAL A 128 19.34 -8.05 -16.15
N VAL A 129 19.96 -8.19 -17.30
CA VAL A 129 20.54 -9.46 -17.80
C VAL A 129 21.60 -9.96 -16.83
N GLN A 130 22.51 -9.07 -16.38
CA GLN A 130 23.56 -9.43 -15.43
C GLN A 130 23.01 -9.75 -14.05
N GLU A 131 21.98 -9.04 -13.61
CA GLU A 131 21.37 -9.30 -12.30
C GLU A 131 20.59 -10.62 -12.28
N ILE A 132 19.90 -10.96 -13.37
CA ILE A 132 19.26 -12.27 -13.52
C ILE A 132 20.31 -13.36 -13.54
N HIS A 133 21.42 -13.17 -14.27
CA HIS A 133 22.52 -14.15 -14.31
C HIS A 133 23.07 -14.44 -12.91
N LYS A 134 23.35 -13.39 -12.13
CA LYS A 134 23.81 -13.54 -10.73
C LYS A 134 22.80 -14.27 -9.85
N ALA A 135 21.52 -13.89 -9.95
CA ALA A 135 20.45 -14.49 -9.16
C ALA A 135 20.23 -15.97 -9.52
N LEU A 136 20.26 -16.32 -10.80
CA LEU A 136 20.14 -17.69 -11.27
C LEU A 136 21.29 -18.56 -10.76
N ARG A 137 22.53 -18.10 -10.87
CA ARG A 137 23.71 -18.84 -10.34
C ARG A 137 23.58 -19.06 -8.83
N LYS A 138 23.17 -18.02 -8.09
CA LYS A 138 22.93 -18.14 -6.64
C LYS A 138 21.81 -19.15 -6.33
N ALA A 139 20.72 -19.12 -7.08
CA ALA A 139 19.60 -20.05 -6.90
C ALA A 139 19.98 -21.51 -7.18
N LEU A 140 20.91 -21.72 -8.09
CA LEU A 140 21.48 -23.02 -8.43
C LEU A 140 22.64 -23.46 -7.53
N GLY A 141 23.03 -22.65 -6.54
CA GLY A 141 24.16 -22.95 -5.65
C GLY A 141 25.53 -22.86 -6.34
N LEU A 142 25.61 -22.18 -7.48
CA LEU A 142 26.86 -22.03 -8.25
C LEU A 142 27.63 -20.79 -7.76
N SER A 143 28.97 -20.87 -7.88
CA SER A 143 29.84 -19.72 -7.56
C SER A 143 29.55 -18.52 -8.48
N ALA A 144 29.84 -17.31 -7.96
CA ALA A 144 29.74 -16.09 -8.76
C ALA A 144 30.67 -16.21 -10.02
N ASP A 145 30.16 -15.74 -11.16
CA ASP A 145 30.87 -15.68 -12.41
C ASP A 145 30.98 -14.23 -12.86
N SER A 146 32.16 -13.82 -13.28
CA SER A 146 32.45 -12.49 -13.81
C SER A 146 32.16 -12.33 -15.30
N ARG A 147 31.80 -13.41 -15.98
CA ARG A 147 31.50 -13.38 -17.43
C ARG A 147 30.22 -12.55 -17.66
N LYS A 148 30.29 -11.73 -18.70
CA LYS A 148 29.09 -11.02 -19.16
C LYS A 148 28.14 -12.01 -19.84
N ALA A 149 26.95 -12.19 -19.30
CA ALA A 149 25.90 -12.96 -19.94
C ALA A 149 25.30 -12.19 -21.11
N SER A 150 24.98 -12.84 -22.20
CA SER A 150 24.20 -12.27 -23.29
C SER A 150 22.68 -12.45 -22.99
N PRO A 151 21.82 -11.57 -23.50
CA PRO A 151 20.37 -11.71 -23.33
C PRO A 151 19.83 -13.09 -23.74
N SER A 152 20.21 -13.58 -24.90
CA SER A 152 19.77 -14.88 -25.42
C SER A 152 20.28 -16.06 -24.59
N ALA A 153 21.52 -15.99 -24.08
CA ALA A 153 22.10 -17.05 -23.26
C ALA A 153 21.35 -17.13 -21.90
N ILE A 154 21.09 -16.01 -21.26
CA ILE A 154 20.40 -16.03 -19.96
C ILE A 154 18.94 -16.49 -20.09
N ILE A 155 18.25 -16.14 -21.17
CA ILE A 155 16.90 -16.63 -21.45
C ILE A 155 16.92 -18.15 -21.65
N ALA A 156 17.88 -18.67 -22.40
CA ALA A 156 18.04 -20.12 -22.60
C ALA A 156 18.33 -20.85 -21.28
N GLU A 157 19.24 -20.33 -20.46
CA GLU A 157 19.55 -20.89 -19.14
C GLU A 157 18.31 -20.89 -18.21
N LEU A 158 17.53 -19.83 -18.18
CA LEU A 158 16.30 -19.78 -17.40
C LEU A 158 15.28 -20.83 -17.87
N CYS A 159 15.12 -21.01 -19.17
CA CYS A 159 14.17 -21.96 -19.73
C CYS A 159 14.55 -23.43 -19.44
N SER A 160 15.84 -23.74 -19.37
CA SER A 160 16.34 -25.11 -19.12
C SER A 160 16.57 -25.41 -17.63
N ALA A 161 16.72 -24.38 -16.79
CA ALA A 161 17.16 -24.53 -15.41
C ALA A 161 16.30 -25.49 -14.56
N ALA A 162 14.98 -25.44 -14.68
CA ALA A 162 14.09 -26.33 -13.92
C ALA A 162 14.24 -27.79 -14.35
N GLU A 163 14.33 -28.06 -15.66
CA GLU A 163 14.44 -29.38 -16.21
C GLU A 163 15.80 -30.03 -15.87
N GLU A 164 16.88 -29.29 -16.04
CA GLU A 164 18.25 -29.73 -15.71
C GLU A 164 18.43 -30.03 -14.22
N ASN A 165 17.67 -29.33 -13.35
CA ASN A 165 17.71 -29.54 -11.90
C ASN A 165 16.54 -30.42 -11.37
N HIS A 166 15.81 -31.09 -12.24
CA HIS A 166 14.71 -32.00 -11.90
C HIS A 166 13.61 -31.32 -11.06
N LEU A 167 13.32 -30.05 -11.29
CA LEU A 167 12.27 -29.26 -10.64
C LEU A 167 11.05 -29.12 -11.55
N ASP A 168 9.94 -28.72 -10.97
CA ASP A 168 8.67 -28.63 -11.68
C ASP A 168 8.60 -27.41 -12.60
N GLY A 169 9.30 -26.34 -12.28
CA GLY A 169 9.36 -25.10 -13.05
C GLY A 169 10.31 -24.07 -12.46
N THR A 170 10.48 -22.96 -13.17
CA THR A 170 11.26 -21.80 -12.73
C THR A 170 10.34 -20.60 -12.52
N LEU A 171 10.40 -19.98 -11.35
CA LEU A 171 9.70 -18.73 -11.01
C LEU A 171 10.74 -17.61 -10.95
N LEU A 172 10.75 -16.76 -11.97
CA LEU A 172 11.56 -15.55 -12.00
C LEU A 172 10.74 -14.40 -11.41
N ILE A 173 11.21 -13.82 -10.32
CA ILE A 173 10.58 -12.66 -9.71
C ILE A 173 11.54 -11.47 -9.80
N ILE A 174 11.08 -10.39 -10.42
CA ILE A 174 11.83 -9.14 -10.54
C ILE A 174 11.13 -8.09 -9.70
N ASP A 175 11.53 -7.99 -8.44
CA ASP A 175 11.04 -6.95 -7.53
C ASP A 175 11.64 -5.59 -7.91
N GLU A 176 10.87 -4.51 -7.74
CA GLU A 176 11.26 -3.17 -8.19
C GLU A 176 11.70 -3.12 -9.68
N MET A 177 11.03 -3.88 -10.54
CA MET A 177 11.34 -3.96 -11.99
C MET A 177 11.39 -2.58 -12.66
N GLY A 178 10.66 -1.60 -12.13
CA GLY A 178 10.67 -0.23 -12.62
C GLY A 178 12.05 0.42 -12.69
N LYS A 179 12.97 0.07 -11.79
CA LYS A 179 14.35 0.60 -11.82
C LYS A 179 15.14 0.14 -13.03
N PHE A 180 14.91 -1.09 -13.50
CA PHE A 180 15.49 -1.57 -14.75
C PHE A 180 14.87 -0.89 -15.98
N LEU A 181 13.55 -0.65 -15.95
CA LEU A 181 12.86 0.09 -17.00
C LEU A 181 13.37 1.54 -17.07
N GLU A 182 13.54 2.21 -15.93
CA GLU A 182 14.16 3.54 -15.87
C GLU A 182 15.56 3.55 -16.44
N ALA A 183 16.38 2.56 -16.11
CA ALA A 183 17.74 2.44 -16.66
C ALA A 183 17.73 2.26 -18.18
N SER A 184 16.82 1.45 -18.72
CA SER A 184 16.62 1.29 -20.16
C SER A 184 16.18 2.59 -20.83
N ALA A 185 15.24 3.32 -20.23
CA ALA A 185 14.73 4.60 -20.74
C ALA A 185 15.83 5.68 -20.77
N LEU A 186 16.77 5.64 -19.84
CA LEU A 186 17.90 6.58 -19.75
C LEU A 186 19.13 6.12 -20.58
N GLY A 187 19.03 4.98 -21.28
CA GLY A 187 20.13 4.43 -22.06
C GLY A 187 21.31 3.88 -21.22
N SER A 188 21.13 3.70 -19.91
CA SER A 188 22.16 3.18 -18.99
C SER A 188 21.96 1.70 -18.63
N GLY A 189 20.84 1.09 -19.06
CA GLY A 189 20.50 -0.30 -18.86
C GLY A 189 20.57 -1.12 -20.14
N ASP A 190 19.99 -2.33 -20.09
CA ASP A 190 19.80 -3.16 -21.27
C ASP A 190 18.68 -2.60 -22.16
N ASP A 191 18.62 -3.07 -23.40
CA ASP A 191 17.50 -2.77 -24.28
C ASP A 191 16.19 -3.29 -23.67
N VAL A 192 15.18 -2.46 -23.67
CA VAL A 192 13.84 -2.82 -23.16
C VAL A 192 13.23 -4.01 -23.89
N TYR A 193 13.63 -4.28 -25.12
CA TYR A 193 13.24 -5.47 -25.89
C TYR A 193 13.63 -6.80 -25.21
N PHE A 194 14.61 -6.80 -24.31
CA PHE A 194 14.91 -7.97 -23.49
C PHE A 194 13.67 -8.50 -22.76
N PHE A 195 12.84 -7.61 -22.23
CA PHE A 195 11.61 -8.01 -21.54
C PHE A 195 10.60 -8.66 -22.47
N GLN A 196 10.54 -8.23 -23.74
CA GLN A 196 9.70 -8.88 -24.74
C GLN A 196 10.23 -10.28 -25.05
N GLU A 197 11.51 -10.44 -25.34
CA GLU A 197 12.13 -11.72 -25.63
C GLU A 197 11.96 -12.72 -24.47
N LEU A 198 12.09 -12.23 -23.23
CA LEU A 198 11.87 -13.01 -22.02
C LEU A 198 10.41 -13.52 -21.92
N ALA A 199 9.44 -12.65 -22.15
CA ALA A 199 8.02 -13.00 -22.10
C ALA A 199 7.64 -13.99 -23.21
N GLU A 200 8.15 -13.81 -24.42
CA GLU A 200 7.94 -14.70 -25.54
C GLU A 200 8.58 -16.08 -25.35
N ALA A 201 9.78 -16.11 -24.79
CA ALA A 201 10.46 -17.37 -24.46
C ALA A 201 9.70 -18.12 -23.35
N ALA A 202 9.24 -17.41 -22.32
CA ALA A 202 8.41 -18.00 -21.28
C ALA A 202 7.12 -18.62 -21.84
N ALA A 203 6.44 -17.95 -22.75
CA ALA A 203 5.22 -18.45 -23.39
C ALA A 203 5.45 -19.78 -24.17
N ARG A 204 6.65 -19.98 -24.72
CA ARG A 204 7.00 -21.19 -25.49
C ARG A 204 7.33 -22.40 -24.62
N THR A 205 7.62 -22.22 -23.34
CA THR A 205 8.06 -23.31 -22.42
C THR A 205 6.93 -24.19 -21.89
N LYS A 206 5.68 -23.95 -22.31
CA LYS A 206 4.50 -24.71 -21.88
C LYS A 206 4.34 -24.78 -20.35
N GLY A 207 4.65 -23.70 -19.65
CA GLY A 207 4.44 -23.55 -18.20
C GLY A 207 5.66 -23.89 -17.34
N LYS A 208 6.81 -24.18 -17.91
CA LYS A 208 8.04 -24.46 -17.14
C LYS A 208 8.73 -23.22 -16.57
N ILE A 209 8.38 -22.04 -17.04
CA ILE A 209 8.86 -20.76 -16.51
C ILE A 209 7.70 -19.79 -16.37
N VAL A 210 7.65 -19.09 -15.25
CA VAL A 210 6.73 -17.99 -14.97
C VAL A 210 7.55 -16.78 -14.56
N VAL A 211 7.23 -15.63 -15.14
CA VAL A 211 7.90 -14.35 -14.85
C VAL A 211 6.92 -13.42 -14.16
N VAL A 212 7.30 -12.88 -13.02
CA VAL A 212 6.54 -11.88 -12.27
C VAL A 212 7.41 -10.64 -12.06
N GLY A 213 7.03 -9.54 -12.71
CA GLY A 213 7.62 -8.22 -12.48
C GLY A 213 6.78 -7.44 -11.48
N ILE A 214 7.38 -6.86 -10.44
CA ILE A 214 6.69 -6.04 -9.46
C ILE A 214 6.96 -4.58 -9.77
N LEU A 215 5.88 -3.81 -9.94
CA LEU A 215 5.89 -2.41 -10.33
C LEU A 215 5.12 -1.55 -9.31
N HIS A 216 5.57 -0.31 -9.13
CA HIS A 216 4.85 0.68 -8.30
C HIS A 216 3.88 1.53 -9.10
N GLN A 217 4.07 1.61 -10.40
CA GLN A 217 3.23 2.31 -11.38
C GLN A 217 3.12 1.47 -12.65
N SER A 218 2.19 1.82 -13.56
CA SER A 218 2.05 1.08 -14.80
C SER A 218 3.33 1.13 -15.65
N PHE A 219 3.57 0.08 -16.40
CA PHE A 219 4.75 -0.05 -17.28
C PHE A 219 4.92 1.17 -18.20
N GLY A 220 3.84 1.65 -18.81
CA GLY A 220 3.86 2.81 -19.69
C GLY A 220 4.24 4.13 -19.02
N GLN A 221 4.04 4.27 -17.70
CA GLN A 221 4.42 5.49 -16.97
C GLN A 221 5.94 5.66 -16.89
N TYR A 222 6.72 4.57 -16.92
CA TYR A 222 8.18 4.64 -16.98
C TYR A 222 8.67 5.20 -18.33
N ALA A 223 7.88 5.07 -19.38
CA ALA A 223 8.16 5.60 -20.70
C ALA A 223 7.61 7.02 -20.94
N ALA A 224 6.92 7.62 -19.96
CA ALA A 224 6.20 8.90 -20.14
C ALA A 224 7.08 10.07 -20.60
N ARG A 225 8.37 10.03 -20.30
CA ARG A 225 9.36 11.06 -20.71
C ARG A 225 10.01 10.78 -22.07
N LEU A 226 9.71 9.65 -22.69
CA LEU A 226 10.28 9.25 -23.98
C LEU A 226 9.44 9.82 -25.14
N GLY A 227 10.02 9.87 -26.34
CA GLY A 227 9.33 10.26 -27.56
C GLY A 227 8.14 9.33 -27.89
N ILE A 228 7.21 9.80 -28.74
CA ILE A 228 5.96 9.07 -29.07
C ILE A 228 6.27 7.69 -29.65
N ASP A 229 7.16 7.59 -30.62
CA ASP A 229 7.50 6.31 -31.28
C ASP A 229 8.07 5.29 -30.28
N THR A 230 8.94 5.76 -29.37
CA THR A 230 9.51 4.91 -28.32
C THR A 230 8.44 4.45 -27.32
N ARG A 231 7.45 5.31 -26.99
CA ARG A 231 6.34 4.93 -26.11
C ARG A 231 5.44 3.87 -26.74
N ASP A 232 5.24 3.94 -28.06
CA ASP A 232 4.47 2.93 -28.80
C ASP A 232 5.17 1.56 -28.78
N ASP A 233 6.49 1.54 -28.90
CA ASP A 233 7.26 0.30 -28.79
C ASP A 233 7.20 -0.28 -27.35
N TRP A 234 7.29 0.57 -26.35
CA TRP A 234 7.10 0.15 -24.94
C TRP A 234 5.71 -0.41 -24.68
N SER A 235 4.67 0.15 -25.30
CA SER A 235 3.30 -0.36 -25.20
C SER A 235 3.17 -1.76 -25.80
N LYS A 236 3.87 -2.05 -26.88
CA LYS A 236 3.92 -3.40 -27.48
C LYS A 236 4.58 -4.40 -26.55
N ILE A 237 5.69 -4.01 -25.90
CA ILE A 237 6.39 -4.84 -24.90
C ILE A 237 5.49 -5.09 -23.68
N GLN A 238 4.85 -4.04 -23.18
CA GLN A 238 3.86 -4.15 -22.09
C GLN A 238 2.76 -5.16 -22.44
N GLY A 239 2.27 -5.16 -23.68
CA GLY A 239 1.23 -6.09 -24.15
C GLY A 239 1.62 -7.57 -24.09
N ARG A 240 2.91 -7.90 -23.87
CA ARG A 240 3.37 -9.28 -23.61
C ARG A 240 3.21 -9.73 -22.18
N TYR A 241 3.01 -8.79 -21.26
CA TYR A 241 2.77 -9.04 -19.84
C TYR A 241 1.30 -8.86 -19.52
N SER A 242 0.75 -9.77 -18.72
CA SER A 242 -0.57 -9.55 -18.13
C SER A 242 -0.39 -8.71 -16.87
N ASP A 243 -0.96 -7.51 -16.86
CA ASP A 243 -0.93 -6.65 -15.68
C ASP A 243 -2.01 -7.04 -14.69
N ILE A 244 -1.61 -7.30 -13.46
CA ILE A 244 -2.50 -7.66 -12.35
C ILE A 244 -2.35 -6.58 -11.28
N PRO A 245 -3.38 -5.74 -11.10
CA PRO A 245 -3.33 -4.71 -10.09
C PRO A 245 -3.41 -5.31 -8.68
N LEU A 246 -2.45 -4.95 -7.84
CA LEU A 246 -2.42 -5.26 -6.40
C LEU A 246 -2.61 -3.96 -5.62
N VAL A 247 -3.83 -3.46 -5.67
CA VAL A 247 -4.25 -2.25 -4.94
C VAL A 247 -5.24 -2.69 -3.88
N ALA A 248 -4.80 -2.71 -2.62
CA ALA A 248 -5.64 -3.08 -1.50
C ALA A 248 -6.90 -2.19 -1.46
N ALA A 249 -8.04 -2.80 -1.21
CA ALA A 249 -9.27 -2.06 -0.95
C ALA A 249 -9.12 -1.28 0.37
N SER A 250 -9.89 -0.20 0.53
CA SER A 250 -9.75 0.67 1.70
C SER A 250 -10.09 -0.04 3.02
N ASP A 251 -11.00 -0.99 2.99
CA ASP A 251 -11.34 -1.86 4.12
C ASP A 251 -10.21 -2.86 4.46
N GLU A 252 -9.55 -3.44 3.46
CA GLU A 252 -8.35 -4.27 3.67
C GLU A 252 -7.21 -3.46 4.32
N VAL A 253 -7.02 -2.21 3.93
CA VAL A 253 -6.02 -1.32 4.56
C VAL A 253 -6.34 -1.08 6.03
N VAL A 254 -7.61 -0.87 6.38
CA VAL A 254 -8.04 -0.70 7.77
C VAL A 254 -7.75 -1.96 8.59
N GLU A 255 -8.03 -3.15 8.08
CA GLU A 255 -7.70 -4.40 8.74
C GLU A 255 -6.19 -4.55 8.97
N LEU A 256 -5.38 -4.21 7.97
CA LEU A 256 -3.91 -4.24 8.07
C LEU A 256 -3.41 -3.28 9.14
N ILE A 257 -3.94 -2.06 9.21
CA ILE A 257 -3.60 -1.08 10.23
C ILE A 257 -3.94 -1.62 11.63
N GLY A 258 -5.14 -2.16 11.80
CA GLY A 258 -5.58 -2.73 13.07
C GLY A 258 -4.68 -3.88 13.56
N ARG A 259 -4.12 -4.67 12.65
CA ARG A 259 -3.17 -5.74 13.00
C ARG A 259 -1.74 -5.23 13.22
N ALA A 260 -1.41 -4.08 12.64
CA ALA A 260 -0.11 -3.44 12.87
C ALA A 260 -0.05 -2.76 14.24
N ILE A 261 -1.19 -2.38 14.81
CA ILE A 261 -1.28 -1.70 16.10
C ILE A 261 -1.64 -2.74 17.18
N ASP A 262 -0.72 -2.94 18.11
CA ASP A 262 -0.92 -3.78 19.30
C ASP A 262 -1.11 -2.88 20.53
N ALA A 263 -2.32 -2.92 21.10
CA ALA A 263 -2.70 -2.13 22.25
C ALA A 263 -3.12 -3.03 23.39
N ASP A 264 -2.51 -2.87 24.56
CA ASP A 264 -2.80 -3.67 25.77
C ASP A 264 -4.27 -3.51 26.25
N ALA A 265 -4.85 -2.32 26.05
CA ALA A 265 -6.24 -2.05 26.35
C ALA A 265 -6.77 -0.89 25.49
N ARG A 266 -7.98 -1.05 24.96
CA ARG A 266 -8.72 0.00 24.26
C ARG A 266 -9.82 0.58 25.12
N PRO A 267 -10.08 1.90 25.06
CA PRO A 267 -11.18 2.48 25.81
C PRO A 267 -12.53 1.94 25.31
N PRO A 268 -13.47 1.60 26.24
CA PRO A 268 -14.78 1.07 25.85
C PRO A 268 -15.62 2.03 24.96
N TRP A 269 -15.38 3.33 25.07
CA TRP A 269 -16.08 4.36 24.30
C TRP A 269 -15.61 4.46 22.83
N SER A 270 -14.50 3.82 22.47
CA SER A 270 -13.99 3.86 21.09
C SER A 270 -14.94 3.19 20.09
N LEU A 271 -15.63 2.14 20.50
CA LEU A 271 -16.56 1.39 19.66
C LEU A 271 -17.70 2.28 19.11
N LYS A 272 -18.25 3.17 19.94
CA LYS A 272 -19.33 4.06 19.52
C LYS A 272 -18.92 5.00 18.39
N ALA A 273 -17.68 5.51 18.43
CA ALA A 273 -17.15 6.31 17.34
C ALA A 273 -16.95 5.47 16.08
N SER A 274 -16.47 4.24 16.21
CA SER A 274 -16.31 3.31 15.09
C SER A 274 -17.63 2.95 14.42
N GLU A 275 -18.69 2.79 15.20
CA GLU A 275 -20.06 2.58 14.69
C GLU A 275 -20.56 3.79 13.86
N ALA A 276 -20.36 5.00 14.35
CA ALA A 276 -20.79 6.22 13.65
C ALA A 276 -20.00 6.40 12.32
N ILE A 277 -18.69 6.18 12.32
CA ILE A 277 -17.86 6.29 11.12
C ILE A 277 -18.22 5.19 10.12
N ALA A 278 -18.36 3.95 10.56
CA ALA A 278 -18.77 2.85 9.70
C ALA A 278 -20.15 3.08 9.06
N ALA A 279 -21.11 3.59 9.81
CA ALA A 279 -22.43 3.93 9.30
C ALA A 279 -22.37 4.98 8.19
N SER A 280 -21.60 6.05 8.37
CA SER A 280 -21.38 7.09 7.36
C SER A 280 -20.77 6.50 6.08
N ILE A 281 -19.74 5.66 6.21
CA ILE A 281 -19.06 5.04 5.08
C ILE A 281 -20.01 4.10 4.32
N ARG A 282 -20.79 3.27 5.01
CA ARG A 282 -21.76 2.36 4.39
C ARG A 282 -22.82 3.06 3.56
N THR A 283 -23.20 4.27 3.92
CA THR A 283 -24.15 5.08 3.15
C THR A 283 -23.67 5.28 1.69
N ARG A 284 -22.36 5.40 1.48
CA ARG A 284 -21.73 5.63 0.16
C ARG A 284 -21.08 4.39 -0.42
N ARG A 285 -20.74 3.43 0.44
CA ARG A 285 -20.09 2.16 0.08
C ARG A 285 -20.82 0.98 0.74
N PRO A 286 -22.00 0.61 0.23
CA PRO A 286 -22.84 -0.46 0.83
C PRO A 286 -22.16 -1.83 0.87
N VAL A 287 -21.12 -2.05 0.03
CA VAL A 287 -20.35 -3.30 -0.02
C VAL A 287 -19.47 -3.55 1.19
N VAL A 288 -19.28 -2.55 2.04
CA VAL A 288 -18.47 -2.68 3.26
C VAL A 288 -19.19 -3.57 4.28
N GLY A 289 -18.59 -4.69 4.64
CA GLY A 289 -19.16 -5.72 5.49
C GLY A 289 -19.42 -5.28 6.94
N GLU A 290 -20.15 -6.11 7.67
CA GLU A 290 -20.47 -5.84 9.09
C GLU A 290 -19.24 -5.80 9.99
N GLY A 291 -18.19 -6.59 9.67
CA GLY A 291 -16.92 -6.60 10.41
C GLY A 291 -16.12 -5.31 10.35
N PHE A 292 -16.48 -4.37 9.49
CA PHE A 292 -15.75 -3.12 9.30
C PHE A 292 -15.74 -2.22 10.53
N THR A 293 -16.82 -2.20 11.29
CA THR A 293 -16.88 -1.45 12.57
C THR A 293 -15.81 -1.94 13.54
N HIS A 294 -15.67 -3.25 13.68
CA HIS A 294 -14.61 -3.85 14.51
C HIS A 294 -13.23 -3.56 13.95
N ALA A 295 -13.05 -3.64 12.63
CA ALA A 295 -11.78 -3.32 11.99
C ALA A 295 -11.33 -1.87 12.26
N LEU A 296 -12.26 -0.92 12.27
CA LEU A 296 -11.97 0.47 12.66
C LEU A 296 -11.63 0.60 14.15
N ASP A 297 -12.35 -0.10 15.02
CA ASP A 297 -12.15 -0.03 16.47
C ASP A 297 -10.78 -0.56 16.90
N VAL A 298 -10.29 -1.61 16.28
CA VAL A 298 -8.97 -2.17 16.59
C VAL A 298 -7.80 -1.28 16.16
N CYS A 299 -8.05 -0.23 15.36
CA CYS A 299 -7.05 0.75 14.96
C CYS A 299 -6.73 1.78 16.07
N TRP A 300 -7.43 1.75 17.22
CA TRP A 300 -7.13 2.66 18.32
C TRP A 300 -5.62 2.62 18.67
N PRO A 301 -4.94 3.76 18.90
CA PRO A 301 -5.44 5.12 19.10
C PRO A 301 -5.61 5.98 17.85
N LEU A 302 -5.55 5.42 16.63
CA LEU A 302 -6.07 6.15 15.48
C LEU A 302 -7.57 6.34 15.61
N HIS A 303 -8.06 7.56 15.38
CA HIS A 303 -9.49 7.77 15.27
C HIS A 303 -10.05 6.97 14.09
N PRO A 304 -11.24 6.35 14.19
CA PRO A 304 -11.83 5.59 13.08
C PRO A 304 -11.90 6.35 11.76
N ALA A 305 -12.18 7.65 11.80
CA ALA A 305 -12.14 8.52 10.63
C ALA A 305 -10.73 8.59 10.00
N MET A 306 -9.68 8.69 10.83
CA MET A 306 -8.31 8.71 10.35
C MET A 306 -7.90 7.35 9.75
N ALA A 307 -8.23 6.26 10.42
CA ALA A 307 -7.97 4.92 9.93
C ALA A 307 -8.60 4.67 8.55
N ALA A 308 -9.85 5.11 8.36
CA ALA A 308 -10.56 5.00 7.07
C ALA A 308 -9.93 5.83 5.94
N LEU A 309 -9.28 6.95 6.27
CA LEU A 309 -8.65 7.85 5.29
C LEU A 309 -7.25 7.39 4.87
N LEU A 310 -6.54 6.61 5.67
CA LEU A 310 -5.15 6.21 5.37
C LEU A 310 -5.03 5.40 4.09
N GLY A 311 -6.01 4.54 3.77
CA GLY A 311 -6.04 3.79 2.51
C GLY A 311 -6.08 4.72 1.29
N PRO A 312 -7.07 5.61 1.16
CA PRO A 312 -7.13 6.63 0.12
C PRO A 312 -5.90 7.55 0.05
N ILE A 313 -5.37 7.96 1.21
CA ILE A 313 -4.18 8.80 1.28
C ILE A 313 -2.95 8.08 0.70
N SER A 314 -2.78 6.80 1.03
CA SER A 314 -1.64 6.00 0.54
C SER A 314 -1.66 5.79 -0.98
N LYS A 315 -2.80 5.96 -1.62
CA LYS A 315 -2.95 5.91 -3.09
C LYS A 315 -2.58 7.24 -3.77
N ARG A 316 -2.44 8.32 -2.99
CA ARG A 316 -1.99 9.62 -3.50
C ARG A 316 -0.46 9.63 -3.58
N GLN A 317 0.06 10.01 -4.72
CA GLN A 317 1.50 10.13 -4.93
C GLN A 317 1.97 11.54 -4.59
N PHE A 318 2.44 11.73 -3.37
CA PHE A 318 3.04 12.99 -2.93
C PHE A 318 4.57 12.96 -3.15
N GLY A 319 5.01 12.87 -4.42
CA GLY A 319 6.43 12.88 -4.80
C GLY A 319 7.11 11.49 -4.78
N GLN A 320 8.43 11.48 -5.04
CA GLN A 320 9.21 10.25 -5.22
C GLN A 320 9.45 9.42 -3.94
N ASN A 321 9.17 9.98 -2.76
CA ASN A 321 9.33 9.32 -1.47
C ASN A 321 7.96 9.01 -0.86
N GLU A 322 7.20 8.16 -1.52
CA GLU A 322 5.93 7.67 -0.99
C GLU A 322 6.17 6.93 0.34
N ARG A 323 5.75 7.55 1.41
CA ARG A 323 5.67 6.87 2.69
C ARG A 323 4.44 6.00 2.68
N SER A 324 4.65 4.71 2.78
CA SER A 324 3.56 3.76 2.98
C SER A 324 2.76 4.11 4.26
N THR A 325 1.51 3.67 4.33
CA THR A 325 0.69 3.75 5.56
C THR A 325 1.46 3.26 6.79
N PHE A 326 2.23 2.18 6.64
CA PHE A 326 3.05 1.64 7.73
C PHE A 326 4.28 2.49 8.05
N GLY A 327 4.84 3.18 7.07
CA GLY A 327 5.88 4.18 7.29
C GLY A 327 5.37 5.35 8.15
N PHE A 328 4.14 5.81 7.92
CA PHE A 328 3.49 6.80 8.77
C PHE A 328 3.29 6.31 10.20
N LEU A 329 2.80 5.08 10.40
CA LEU A 329 2.60 4.51 11.73
C LEU A 329 3.90 4.41 12.55
N SER A 330 5.03 4.28 11.87
CA SER A 330 6.36 4.20 12.49
C SER A 330 7.09 5.54 12.54
N SER A 331 6.51 6.60 11.97
CA SER A 331 7.16 7.90 11.83
C SER A 331 7.37 8.61 13.17
N VAL A 332 8.62 9.02 13.41
CA VAL A 332 9.04 9.86 14.54
C VAL A 332 9.12 11.34 14.16
N GLU A 333 8.72 11.68 12.95
CA GLU A 333 8.69 13.07 12.48
C GLU A 333 7.69 13.90 13.28
N PRO A 334 7.83 15.23 13.26
CA PRO A 334 6.89 16.12 13.92
C PRO A 334 5.43 15.78 13.55
N TYR A 335 4.58 15.66 14.56
CA TYR A 335 3.17 15.28 14.45
C TYR A 335 2.88 13.88 13.87
N GLY A 336 3.93 13.04 13.66
CA GLY A 336 3.76 11.65 13.24
C GLY A 336 3.13 10.78 14.32
N PHE A 337 2.62 9.62 13.91
CA PHE A 337 1.88 8.75 14.83
C PHE A 337 2.73 8.25 16.02
N ARG A 338 3.96 7.83 15.76
CA ARG A 338 4.86 7.40 16.84
C ARG A 338 5.26 8.57 17.74
N SER A 339 5.47 9.76 17.19
CA SER A 339 5.70 10.98 17.97
C SER A 339 4.52 11.28 18.89
N TYR A 340 3.31 11.14 18.40
CA TYR A 340 2.07 11.28 19.17
C TYR A 340 2.01 10.27 20.34
N LEU A 341 2.30 8.99 20.08
CA LEU A 341 2.32 7.96 21.12
C LEU A 341 3.33 8.27 22.24
N GLN A 342 4.47 8.84 21.89
CA GLN A 342 5.54 9.19 22.84
C GLN A 342 5.25 10.45 23.66
N SER A 343 4.41 11.36 23.14
CA SER A 343 4.11 12.66 23.76
C SER A 343 2.76 12.72 24.46
N THR A 344 1.91 11.71 24.31
CA THR A 344 0.55 11.72 24.83
C THR A 344 0.43 10.82 26.06
N LEU A 345 -0.05 11.39 27.17
CA LEU A 345 -0.32 10.65 28.39
C LEU A 345 -1.56 9.76 28.22
N LYS A 346 -1.53 8.56 28.81
CA LYS A 346 -2.65 7.61 28.80
C LYS A 346 -3.96 8.21 29.34
N VAL A 347 -3.86 9.11 30.31
CA VAL A 347 -5.03 9.73 30.95
C VAL A 347 -5.73 10.69 30.00
N ASP A 348 -4.97 11.40 29.16
CA ASP A 348 -5.44 12.39 28.21
C ASP A 348 -5.65 11.80 26.81
N ALA A 349 -5.30 10.54 26.66
CA ALA A 349 -5.34 9.86 25.39
C ALA A 349 -6.77 9.68 24.90
N THR A 350 -7.11 10.43 23.91
CA THR A 350 -8.34 10.25 23.15
C THR A 350 -8.05 9.47 21.87
N TRP A 351 -7.65 10.18 20.81
CA TRP A 351 -7.32 9.63 19.51
C TRP A 351 -6.34 10.51 18.75
N TYR A 352 -5.56 9.88 17.86
CA TYR A 352 -4.92 10.56 16.76
C TYR A 352 -5.98 10.86 15.68
N ARG A 353 -6.33 12.12 15.52
CA ARG A 353 -7.44 12.60 14.68
C ARG A 353 -6.97 13.03 13.30
N PRO A 354 -7.87 13.22 12.34
CA PRO A 354 -7.52 13.87 11.08
C PRO A 354 -6.84 15.24 11.23
N SER A 355 -7.19 16.01 12.26
CA SER A 355 -6.52 17.29 12.57
C SER A 355 -5.04 17.13 12.95
N ASP A 356 -4.68 16.06 13.68
CA ASP A 356 -3.27 15.74 13.97
C ASP A 356 -2.51 15.38 12.69
N TYR A 357 -3.17 14.66 11.81
CA TYR A 357 -2.63 14.31 10.49
C TYR A 357 -2.48 15.51 9.56
N TRP A 358 -3.36 16.51 9.66
CA TRP A 358 -3.18 17.79 8.98
C TRP A 358 -1.85 18.44 9.34
N ASP A 359 -1.54 18.51 10.63
CA ASP A 359 -0.28 19.09 11.12
C ASP A 359 0.93 18.28 10.63
N PHE A 360 0.81 16.94 10.59
CA PHE A 360 1.83 16.08 10.02
C PHE A 360 2.06 16.36 8.52
N LEU A 361 0.99 16.46 7.73
CA LEU A 361 1.09 16.76 6.29
C LEU A 361 1.75 18.11 6.06
N ARG A 362 1.32 19.11 6.80
CA ARG A 362 1.85 20.48 6.65
C ARG A 362 3.32 20.58 7.03
N ALA A 363 3.74 19.94 8.10
CA ALA A 363 5.12 19.98 8.56
C ALA A 363 6.09 19.17 7.67
N ASN A 364 5.64 18.06 7.08
CA ASN A 364 6.54 17.07 6.48
C ASN A 364 6.35 16.88 4.97
N LEU A 365 5.15 17.11 4.42
CA LEU A 365 4.80 16.75 3.05
C LEU A 365 4.25 17.90 2.20
N GLU A 366 4.10 19.08 2.72
CA GLU A 366 3.49 20.22 2.01
C GLU A 366 4.11 20.50 0.63
N PRO A 367 5.43 20.55 0.44
CA PRO A 367 6.01 20.78 -0.88
C PRO A 367 5.63 19.71 -1.90
N ALA A 368 5.55 18.46 -1.47
CA ALA A 368 5.16 17.34 -2.31
C ALA A 368 3.67 17.39 -2.68
N ILE A 369 2.81 17.77 -1.74
CA ILE A 369 1.37 17.93 -1.97
C ILE A 369 1.12 19.08 -2.96
N LEU A 370 1.78 20.22 -2.78
CA LEU A 370 1.65 21.37 -3.67
C LEU A 370 2.06 21.08 -5.12
N SER A 371 3.02 20.18 -5.32
CA SER A 371 3.45 19.75 -6.66
C SER A 371 2.61 18.61 -7.26
N SER A 372 1.65 18.07 -6.51
CA SER A 372 0.74 17.01 -6.94
C SER A 372 -0.55 17.56 -7.59
N SER A 373 -1.41 16.65 -8.07
CA SER A 373 -2.75 17.00 -8.55
C SER A 373 -3.66 17.61 -7.47
N ASP A 374 -3.34 17.38 -6.20
CA ASP A 374 -4.10 17.91 -5.07
C ASP A 374 -3.60 19.29 -4.60
N GLY A 375 -2.54 19.83 -5.21
CA GLY A 375 -1.87 21.06 -4.78
C GLY A 375 -2.79 22.28 -4.69
N HIS A 376 -3.69 22.46 -5.66
CA HIS A 376 -4.65 23.57 -5.65
C HIS A 376 -5.64 23.45 -4.46
N ARG A 377 -6.23 22.27 -4.27
CA ARG A 377 -7.17 22.02 -3.15
C ARG A 377 -6.47 22.12 -1.79
N TRP A 378 -5.21 21.68 -1.72
CA TRP A 378 -4.40 21.83 -0.53
C TRP A 378 -4.15 23.31 -0.20
N ALA A 379 -3.77 24.12 -1.17
CA ALA A 379 -3.56 25.56 -0.97
C ALA A 379 -4.82 26.26 -0.46
N GLN A 380 -6.00 25.94 -1.00
CA GLN A 380 -7.28 26.46 -0.53
C GLN A 380 -7.60 26.02 0.91
N ALA A 381 -7.30 24.78 1.25
CA ALA A 381 -7.48 24.27 2.61
C ALA A 381 -6.53 24.96 3.60
N VAL A 382 -5.29 25.20 3.23
CA VAL A 382 -4.32 25.95 4.04
C VAL A 382 -4.82 27.36 4.30
N GLU A 383 -5.26 28.07 3.26
CA GLU A 383 -5.83 29.43 3.40
C GLU A 383 -7.04 29.45 4.33
N ALA A 384 -7.92 28.44 4.24
CA ALA A 384 -9.09 28.32 5.10
C ALA A 384 -8.69 28.12 6.58
N VAL A 385 -7.71 27.27 6.85
CA VAL A 385 -7.21 27.05 8.22
C VAL A 385 -6.58 28.32 8.76
N GLU A 386 -5.71 28.99 8.01
CA GLU A 386 -5.07 30.27 8.41
C GLU A 386 -6.11 31.37 8.65
N ARG A 387 -7.17 31.42 7.86
CA ARG A 387 -8.28 32.36 8.05
C ARG A 387 -9.00 32.10 9.36
N ALA A 388 -9.21 30.84 9.75
CA ALA A 388 -9.81 30.49 11.03
C ALA A 388 -8.89 30.86 12.21
N GLU A 389 -7.59 30.51 12.10
CA GLU A 389 -6.57 30.85 13.11
C GLU A 389 -6.47 32.37 13.34
N ALA A 390 -6.60 33.15 12.28
CA ALA A 390 -6.60 34.63 12.39
C ALA A 390 -7.86 35.21 13.05
N LYS A 391 -8.95 34.44 13.15
CA LYS A 391 -10.26 34.89 13.69
C LYS A 391 -10.49 34.48 15.13
N THR A 392 -9.82 33.45 15.62
CA THR A 392 -10.06 32.91 16.95
C THR A 392 -8.88 32.15 17.51
N ASP A 393 -8.71 32.24 18.83
CA ASP A 393 -7.78 31.39 19.59
C ASP A 393 -8.45 30.11 20.12
N ASP A 394 -9.75 29.92 19.85
CA ASP A 394 -10.48 28.74 20.30
C ASP A 394 -10.01 27.49 19.53
N PRO A 395 -9.38 26.51 20.21
CA PRO A 395 -8.84 25.33 19.58
C PRO A 395 -9.91 24.46 18.92
N LEU A 396 -11.18 24.55 19.33
CA LEU A 396 -12.27 23.79 18.72
C LEU A 396 -12.50 24.20 17.26
N HIS A 397 -12.56 25.50 16.98
CA HIS A 397 -12.78 26.01 15.63
C HIS A 397 -11.63 25.59 14.69
N VAL A 398 -10.40 25.74 15.13
CA VAL A 398 -9.21 25.37 14.36
C VAL A 398 -9.15 23.85 14.13
N SER A 399 -9.45 23.07 15.16
CA SER A 399 -9.50 21.60 15.03
C SER A 399 -10.63 21.15 14.09
N LEU A 400 -11.81 21.77 14.15
CA LEU A 400 -12.93 21.47 13.25
C LEU A 400 -12.54 21.67 11.79
N ILE A 401 -11.96 22.84 11.44
CA ILE A 401 -11.58 23.10 10.04
C ILE A 401 -10.48 22.14 9.56
N LYS A 402 -9.49 21.80 10.40
CA LYS A 402 -8.46 20.83 10.05
C LYS A 402 -9.04 19.44 9.79
N ASN A 403 -9.97 18.97 10.62
CA ASN A 403 -10.66 17.69 10.40
C ASN A 403 -11.50 17.70 9.13
N ILE A 404 -12.28 18.75 8.89
CA ILE A 404 -13.08 18.92 7.67
C ILE A 404 -12.17 18.93 6.43
N ALA A 405 -11.05 19.67 6.48
CA ALA A 405 -10.12 19.78 5.38
C ALA A 405 -9.50 18.43 4.99
N VAL A 406 -9.04 17.64 5.96
CA VAL A 406 -8.47 16.30 5.68
C VAL A 406 -9.53 15.35 5.13
N ILE A 407 -10.72 15.33 5.71
CA ILE A 407 -11.81 14.47 5.21
C ILE A 407 -12.19 14.87 3.78
N ASP A 408 -12.33 16.18 3.51
CA ASP A 408 -12.71 16.67 2.18
C ASP A 408 -11.65 16.42 1.12
N LEU A 409 -10.37 16.60 1.45
CA LEU A 409 -9.24 16.33 0.54
C LEU A 409 -9.18 14.85 0.11
N PHE A 410 -9.45 13.93 1.02
CA PHE A 410 -9.26 12.49 0.83
C PHE A 410 -10.57 11.69 0.82
N ARG A 411 -11.72 12.33 0.65
CA ARG A 411 -13.03 11.67 0.63
C ARG A 411 -13.18 10.63 -0.46
N ASN A 412 -12.56 10.86 -1.62
CA ASN A 412 -12.66 9.95 -2.75
C ASN A 412 -11.94 8.64 -2.42
N GLY A 413 -12.68 7.53 -2.50
CA GLY A 413 -12.20 6.19 -2.19
C GLY A 413 -12.43 5.74 -0.74
N SER A 414 -12.61 6.65 0.23
CA SER A 414 -12.94 6.29 1.61
C SER A 414 -14.44 6.06 1.84
N GLY A 415 -15.29 6.77 1.12
CA GLY A 415 -16.72 6.85 1.40
C GLY A 415 -17.06 7.74 2.62
N LEU A 416 -16.06 8.33 3.27
CA LEU A 416 -16.23 9.23 4.40
C LEU A 416 -16.52 10.65 3.92
N ALA A 417 -17.44 11.35 4.60
CA ALA A 417 -17.67 12.77 4.42
C ALA A 417 -17.80 13.44 5.78
N ALA A 418 -17.56 14.76 5.83
CA ALA A 418 -17.66 15.54 7.05
C ALA A 418 -19.14 15.85 7.38
N GLU A 419 -19.89 14.79 7.67
CA GLU A 419 -21.29 14.85 8.13
C GLU A 419 -21.35 15.27 9.59
N PRO A 420 -22.49 15.83 10.08
CA PRO A 420 -22.65 16.20 11.48
C PRO A 420 -22.32 15.04 12.44
N GLU A 421 -22.78 13.83 12.14
CA GLU A 421 -22.55 12.64 12.97
C GLU A 421 -21.06 12.26 13.02
N VAL A 422 -20.35 12.39 11.89
CA VAL A 422 -18.89 12.15 11.81
C VAL A 422 -18.14 13.15 12.67
N LEU A 423 -18.47 14.43 12.58
CA LEU A 423 -17.82 15.47 13.38
C LEU A 423 -18.09 15.28 14.88
N ARG A 424 -19.33 14.91 15.26
CA ARG A 424 -19.63 14.55 16.66
C ARG A 424 -18.83 13.35 17.14
N ALA A 425 -18.64 12.34 16.31
CA ALA A 425 -17.82 11.17 16.63
C ALA A 425 -16.33 11.53 16.83
N ILE A 426 -15.82 12.53 16.10
CA ILE A 426 -14.44 13.02 16.24
C ILE A 426 -14.28 13.80 17.55
N PHE A 427 -15.28 14.55 17.98
CA PHE A 427 -15.24 15.41 19.15
C PHE A 427 -16.02 14.84 20.33
N VAL A 428 -15.79 13.56 20.65
CA VAL A 428 -16.39 12.93 21.83
C VAL A 428 -16.07 13.73 23.10
N GLY A 429 -17.11 13.97 23.91
CA GLY A 429 -17.02 14.78 25.12
C GLY A 429 -17.32 16.28 24.94
N LYS A 430 -17.46 16.74 23.70
CA LYS A 430 -17.98 18.07 23.40
C LYS A 430 -19.50 18.04 23.22
N GLY A 431 -20.20 19.07 23.72
CA GLY A 431 -21.64 19.20 23.53
C GLY A 431 -22.00 19.43 22.06
N GLN A 432 -23.17 18.92 21.65
CA GLN A 432 -23.65 19.12 20.28
C GLN A 432 -23.80 20.61 19.95
N GLU A 433 -24.37 21.41 20.90
CA GLU A 433 -24.55 22.84 20.73
C GLU A 433 -23.22 23.59 20.56
N GLU A 434 -22.17 23.13 21.23
CA GLU A 434 -20.82 23.71 21.12
C GLU A 434 -20.24 23.47 19.73
N ILE A 435 -20.38 22.26 19.20
CA ILE A 435 -19.91 21.91 17.85
C ILE A 435 -20.71 22.65 16.78
N ASP A 436 -22.05 22.66 16.91
CA ASP A 436 -22.95 23.32 15.96
C ASP A 436 -22.71 24.84 15.94
N GLY A 437 -22.48 25.45 17.11
CA GLY A 437 -22.12 26.86 17.21
C GLY A 437 -20.78 27.21 16.55
N ALA A 438 -19.77 26.34 16.72
CA ALA A 438 -18.48 26.52 16.07
C ALA A 438 -18.60 26.37 14.55
N LEU A 439 -19.36 25.40 14.04
CA LEU A 439 -19.61 25.22 12.61
C LEU A 439 -20.36 26.42 12.01
N GLU A 440 -21.34 26.96 12.70
CA GLU A 440 -22.04 28.16 12.28
C GLU A 440 -21.09 29.37 12.20
N GLN A 441 -20.20 29.51 13.17
CA GLN A 441 -19.20 30.58 13.16
C GLN A 441 -18.20 30.47 12.03
N LEU A 442 -17.68 29.26 11.79
CA LEU A 442 -16.78 28.98 10.65
C LEU A 442 -17.48 29.26 9.30
N THR A 443 -18.77 29.01 9.20
CA THR A 443 -19.56 29.32 8.00
C THR A 443 -19.69 30.84 7.83
N LYS A 444 -19.97 31.59 8.90
CA LYS A 444 -20.04 33.07 8.88
C LYS A 444 -18.69 33.69 8.45
N TRP A 445 -17.59 33.07 8.81
CA TRP A 445 -16.26 33.50 8.40
C TRP A 445 -15.88 33.07 6.98
N ARG A 446 -16.77 32.36 6.27
CA ARG A 446 -16.51 31.81 4.93
C ARG A 446 -15.28 30.91 4.88
N VAL A 447 -15.13 30.09 5.90
CA VAL A 447 -14.07 29.09 6.00
C VAL A 447 -14.57 27.73 5.49
N ILE A 448 -15.81 27.42 5.82
CA ILE A 448 -16.50 26.20 5.39
C ILE A 448 -17.87 26.52 4.79
N LEU A 449 -18.41 25.57 4.06
CA LEU A 449 -19.79 25.59 3.57
C LEU A 449 -20.45 24.23 3.73
N PHE A 450 -21.76 24.22 3.95
CA PHE A 450 -22.55 23.00 4.02
C PHE A 450 -23.14 22.69 2.64
N LYS A 451 -22.74 21.54 2.07
CA LYS A 451 -23.24 21.04 0.77
C LYS A 451 -24.51 20.21 1.01
N LYS A 452 -25.69 20.80 0.79
CA LYS A 452 -26.98 20.15 1.03
C LYS A 452 -27.17 18.83 0.29
N HIS A 453 -26.64 18.72 -0.94
CA HIS A 453 -26.77 17.52 -1.76
C HIS A 453 -25.94 16.32 -1.25
N THR A 454 -24.86 16.57 -0.51
CA THR A 454 -24.05 15.54 0.13
C THR A 454 -24.30 15.42 1.63
N GLY A 455 -25.04 16.37 2.23
CA GLY A 455 -25.28 16.42 3.67
C GLY A 455 -24.01 16.61 4.50
N SER A 456 -22.99 17.25 3.95
CA SER A 456 -21.67 17.33 4.56
C SER A 456 -21.02 18.70 4.42
N TRP A 457 -20.12 18.99 5.34
CA TRP A 457 -19.28 20.18 5.32
C TRP A 457 -18.09 20.01 4.37
N SER A 458 -17.70 21.10 3.73
CA SER A 458 -16.50 21.19 2.88
C SER A 458 -15.78 22.49 3.13
N VAL A 459 -14.52 22.55 2.77
CA VAL A 459 -13.75 23.80 2.73
C VAL A 459 -14.43 24.77 1.73
N PHE A 460 -14.48 26.03 2.08
CA PHE A 460 -15.00 27.07 1.19
C PHE A 460 -13.96 27.39 0.11
N GLU A 461 -14.26 27.03 -1.12
CA GLU A 461 -13.33 27.17 -2.28
C GLU A 461 -13.33 28.57 -2.91
N GLY A 462 -14.04 29.55 -2.31
CA GLY A 462 -14.28 30.85 -2.94
C GLY A 462 -15.40 30.78 -4.00
N SER A 463 -15.95 31.93 -4.36
CA SER A 463 -16.80 32.03 -5.56
C SER A 463 -15.90 32.48 -6.70
N ASP A 464 -15.66 31.63 -7.68
CA ASP A 464 -15.22 32.09 -8.99
C ASP A 464 -16.36 32.91 -9.58
N PHE A 465 -16.21 34.22 -9.61
CA PHE A 465 -17.01 35.10 -10.43
C PHE A 465 -16.34 35.33 -11.77
#